data_dbe1c21aab4950ea15b737db434158a9
#
_entry.id   dbe1c21aab4950ea15b737db434158a9
#
_cell.length_a   1.000
_cell.length_b   1.000
_cell.length_c   1.000
_cell.angle_alpha   90.00
_cell.angle_beta   90.00
_cell.angle_gamma   90.00
#
_symmetry.space_group_name_H-M   'P 1'
#
loop_
_entity.id
_entity.type
_entity.pdbx_description
1 polymer ?
#
loop_
_entity_poly.entity_id
_entity_poly.type
_entity_poly.pdbx_seq_one_letter_code
_entity_poly.pdbx_strand_id
1 'polypeptide(L)'
;MTRMMARPAKLFVLCAILLSQAACDEFKVPIPKDIKPAVDTYRLSSLAISDLSKPDIRRPLLQLSREACNRDAMGRLAAEIDALGYRRESADALVAFVDRCGRADGFLGAAIEDLIAASDYQGAVAIANRLLANDATEPQYYFDRGRAYEGAQQDEAALADYMQVLALSPDRASVTSNLFIRIADLHAKAGRYCDAVSAIRMWVSADPERADNAQAKGIIARYASHASCPTSYASGQESFARKGSNTIQVKARINGVEGTFIVDTGASYVVMSQAFAQRARIDTAQARHIRLQTANGPREGLLAQADSVKLGQVEASAVPVSVDPAGKAPFGQGIDGLLGQSFLSRFEVSFAPTRWSIRQHS
;
A
#
# COMPACT_ATOMS: atom_id res chain seq x y z
N MET A 1 82.83 36.12 -5.49
CA MET A 1 82.97 35.35 -6.74
C MET A 1 81.66 34.61 -6.93
N THR A 2 80.71 35.21 -7.65
CA THR A 2 79.38 34.59 -7.85
C THR A 2 78.97 34.89 -9.29
N ARG A 3 78.98 33.87 -10.11
CA ARG A 3 78.57 33.95 -11.51
C ARG A 3 77.03 33.89 -11.64
N MET A 4 76.48 34.97 -12.18
CA MET A 4 75.10 35.02 -12.68
C MET A 4 75.02 34.25 -13.99
N MET A 5 74.13 33.23 -14.08
CA MET A 5 73.77 32.60 -15.31
C MET A 5 72.42 33.13 -15.76
N ALA A 6 72.37 33.70 -16.92
CA ALA A 6 71.19 34.19 -17.63
C ALA A 6 70.36 33.01 -18.15
N ARG A 7 69.03 33.03 -17.99
CA ARG A 7 68.09 32.15 -18.64
C ARG A 7 67.58 32.75 -19.92
N PRO A 8 67.45 31.97 -21.01
CA PRO A 8 66.85 32.46 -22.25
C PRO A 8 65.31 32.47 -22.16
N ALA A 9 64.73 33.55 -22.61
CA ALA A 9 63.27 33.73 -22.83
C ALA A 9 62.79 32.78 -23.89
N LYS A 10 61.81 31.91 -23.53
CA LYS A 10 61.06 31.15 -24.50
C LYS A 10 59.88 31.98 -25.00
N LEU A 11 59.92 32.28 -26.27
CA LEU A 11 58.84 32.89 -27.06
C LEU A 11 57.68 31.89 -27.18
N PHE A 12 56.55 32.12 -26.52
CA PHE A 12 55.34 31.38 -26.70
C PHE A 12 54.60 31.94 -27.95
N VAL A 13 54.61 31.17 -29.01
CA VAL A 13 53.73 31.40 -30.15
C VAL A 13 52.33 30.96 -29.76
N LEU A 14 51.44 31.92 -29.57
CA LEU A 14 50.01 31.69 -29.36
C LEU A 14 49.35 31.29 -30.67
N CYS A 15 49.21 29.99 -30.91
CA CYS A 15 48.39 29.48 -32.03
C CYS A 15 46.93 29.55 -31.62
N ALA A 16 46.21 30.60 -32.03
CA ALA A 16 44.77 30.71 -31.86
C ALA A 16 44.08 29.69 -32.78
N ILE A 17 43.72 28.53 -32.22
CA ILE A 17 42.82 27.59 -32.86
C ILE A 17 41.41 28.14 -32.69
N LEU A 18 40.89 28.79 -33.74
CA LEU A 18 39.47 29.06 -33.91
C LEU A 18 38.75 27.71 -34.12
N LEU A 19 38.31 27.09 -32.99
CA LEU A 19 37.32 26.06 -33.03
C LEU A 19 36.00 26.69 -33.47
N SER A 20 35.68 26.57 -34.77
CA SER A 20 34.33 26.74 -35.25
C SER A 20 33.45 25.69 -34.58
N GLN A 21 32.72 26.09 -33.55
CA GLN A 21 31.55 25.35 -33.09
C GLN A 21 30.53 25.38 -34.23
N ALA A 22 30.67 24.41 -35.16
CA ALA A 22 29.55 24.05 -36.00
C ALA A 22 28.50 23.54 -35.02
N ALA A 23 27.51 24.36 -34.74
CA ALA A 23 26.26 23.92 -34.10
C ALA A 23 25.72 22.80 -35.00
N CYS A 24 25.78 21.56 -34.51
CA CYS A 24 24.92 20.51 -35.00
C CYS A 24 23.49 20.95 -34.72
N ASP A 25 22.91 21.71 -35.61
CA ASP A 25 21.48 21.84 -35.72
C ASP A 25 20.98 20.41 -36.07
N GLU A 26 20.63 19.67 -35.03
CA GLU A 26 19.94 18.40 -35.17
C GLU A 26 18.72 18.69 -36.03
N PHE A 27 18.72 18.24 -37.26
CA PHE A 27 17.57 18.30 -38.14
C PHE A 27 16.45 17.49 -37.49
N LYS A 28 15.65 18.14 -36.64
CA LYS A 28 14.46 17.55 -36.04
C LYS A 28 13.50 17.27 -37.20
N VAL A 29 13.45 16.01 -37.61
CA VAL A 29 12.44 15.55 -38.56
C VAL A 29 11.07 15.92 -37.98
N PRO A 30 10.23 16.67 -38.73
CA PRO A 30 8.97 17.13 -38.19
C PRO A 30 8.00 15.95 -37.98
N ILE A 31 7.23 16.00 -36.89
CA ILE A 31 6.17 15.02 -36.61
C ILE A 31 5.18 15.03 -37.78
N PRO A 32 4.80 13.87 -38.34
CA PRO A 32 3.85 13.78 -39.45
C PRO A 32 2.52 14.47 -39.09
N LYS A 33 2.01 15.29 -40.03
CA LYS A 33 0.83 16.15 -39.83
C LYS A 33 -0.43 15.38 -39.41
N ASP A 34 -0.57 14.14 -39.88
CA ASP A 34 -1.74 13.28 -39.64
C ASP A 34 -1.83 12.71 -38.24
N ILE A 35 -0.71 12.57 -37.54
CA ILE A 35 -0.66 12.12 -36.14
C ILE A 35 -0.36 13.26 -35.15
N LYS A 36 0.09 14.42 -35.64
CA LYS A 36 0.48 15.54 -34.79
C LYS A 36 -0.60 15.96 -33.78
N PRO A 37 -1.90 16.02 -34.14
CA PRO A 37 -2.94 16.36 -33.13
C PRO A 37 -2.97 15.43 -31.95
N ALA A 38 -2.80 14.11 -32.14
CA ALA A 38 -2.75 13.15 -31.05
C ALA A 38 -1.45 13.27 -30.25
N VAL A 39 -0.31 13.41 -30.91
CA VAL A 39 1.01 13.57 -30.26
C VAL A 39 1.01 14.80 -29.36
N ASP A 40 0.50 15.94 -29.83
CA ASP A 40 0.43 17.17 -29.04
C ASP A 40 -0.59 17.04 -27.89
N THR A 41 -1.74 16.44 -28.14
CA THR A 41 -2.79 16.26 -27.14
C THR A 41 -2.35 15.37 -25.98
N TYR A 42 -1.64 14.29 -26.29
CA TYR A 42 -1.26 13.27 -25.31
C TYR A 42 0.21 13.38 -24.86
N ARG A 43 0.86 14.52 -25.09
CA ARG A 43 2.21 14.86 -24.60
C ARG A 43 3.31 13.90 -25.07
N LEU A 44 3.21 13.39 -26.27
CA LEU A 44 4.12 12.37 -26.83
C LEU A 44 5.23 12.95 -27.72
N SER A 45 5.48 14.26 -27.64
CA SER A 45 6.50 14.94 -28.47
C SER A 45 7.95 14.57 -28.15
N SER A 46 8.20 13.92 -27.02
CA SER A 46 9.51 13.39 -26.60
C SER A 46 9.86 12.06 -27.28
N LEU A 47 8.89 11.33 -27.83
CA LEU A 47 9.12 10.07 -28.51
C LEU A 47 9.94 10.28 -29.79
N ALA A 48 10.85 9.35 -30.08
CA ALA A 48 11.60 9.37 -31.32
C ALA A 48 10.67 9.25 -32.54
N ILE A 49 10.94 10.01 -33.59
CA ILE A 49 10.12 9.98 -34.83
C ILE A 49 10.08 8.58 -35.44
N SER A 50 11.19 7.83 -35.36
CA SER A 50 11.25 6.42 -35.78
C SER A 50 10.21 5.56 -35.05
N ASP A 51 10.01 5.80 -33.73
CA ASP A 51 9.05 5.05 -32.92
C ASP A 51 7.63 5.50 -33.23
N LEU A 52 7.38 6.81 -33.36
CA LEU A 52 6.07 7.33 -33.78
C LEU A 52 5.65 6.80 -35.18
N SER A 53 6.60 6.36 -35.99
CA SER A 53 6.35 5.81 -37.34
C SER A 53 6.09 4.30 -37.36
N LYS A 54 6.33 3.59 -36.24
CA LYS A 54 6.04 2.16 -36.13
C LYS A 54 4.54 1.90 -36.31
N PRO A 55 4.13 0.87 -37.06
CA PRO A 55 2.71 0.62 -37.33
C PRO A 55 1.83 0.51 -36.07
N ASP A 56 2.34 -0.10 -35.02
CA ASP A 56 1.60 -0.36 -33.80
C ASP A 56 1.45 0.90 -32.91
N ILE A 57 2.31 1.89 -33.08
CA ILE A 57 2.20 3.23 -32.49
C ILE A 57 1.39 4.16 -33.44
N ARG A 58 1.73 4.19 -34.71
CA ARG A 58 1.11 5.11 -35.66
C ARG A 58 -0.38 4.87 -35.84
N ARG A 59 -0.83 3.61 -35.91
CA ARG A 59 -2.24 3.27 -36.09
C ARG A 59 -3.16 3.82 -34.98
N PRO A 60 -2.88 3.59 -33.69
CA PRO A 60 -3.67 4.21 -32.64
C PRO A 60 -3.55 5.74 -32.60
N LEU A 61 -2.40 6.34 -32.94
CA LEU A 61 -2.27 7.80 -33.06
C LEU A 61 -3.18 8.37 -34.14
N LEU A 62 -3.31 7.71 -35.29
CA LEU A 62 -4.24 8.09 -36.36
C LEU A 62 -5.70 7.99 -35.92
N GLN A 63 -6.04 6.97 -35.13
CA GLN A 63 -7.39 6.84 -34.56
C GLN A 63 -7.67 7.98 -33.57
N LEU A 64 -6.75 8.26 -32.65
CA LEU A 64 -6.86 9.32 -31.66
C LEU A 64 -6.85 10.72 -32.28
N SER A 65 -6.18 10.92 -33.43
CA SER A 65 -6.24 12.18 -34.17
C SER A 65 -7.63 12.45 -34.78
N ARG A 66 -8.40 11.39 -35.07
CA ARG A 66 -9.78 11.48 -35.60
C ARG A 66 -10.83 11.50 -34.49
N GLU A 67 -10.61 10.68 -33.48
CA GLU A 67 -11.49 10.48 -32.35
C GLU A 67 -10.66 10.51 -31.05
N ALA A 68 -10.50 11.71 -30.49
CA ALA A 68 -9.58 11.94 -29.37
C ALA A 68 -9.89 11.08 -28.13
N CYS A 69 -11.16 10.73 -27.89
CA CYS A 69 -11.57 9.97 -26.73
C CYS A 69 -11.79 8.47 -27.01
N ASN A 70 -11.10 7.93 -28.01
CA ASN A 70 -11.13 6.49 -28.29
C ASN A 70 -10.31 5.71 -27.27
N ARG A 71 -10.99 5.05 -26.32
CA ARG A 71 -10.36 4.32 -25.20
C ARG A 71 -9.50 3.15 -25.67
N ASP A 72 -9.99 2.40 -26.68
CA ASP A 72 -9.25 1.25 -27.18
C ASP A 72 -7.95 1.67 -27.89
N ALA A 73 -7.98 2.77 -28.62
CA ALA A 73 -6.80 3.32 -29.26
C ALA A 73 -5.78 3.82 -28.20
N MET A 74 -6.26 4.50 -27.15
CA MET A 74 -5.39 4.95 -26.06
C MET A 74 -4.76 3.78 -25.31
N GLY A 75 -5.54 2.75 -24.97
CA GLY A 75 -5.00 1.57 -24.25
C GLY A 75 -3.93 0.84 -25.06
N ARG A 76 -4.15 0.67 -26.40
CA ARG A 76 -3.12 0.08 -27.28
C ARG A 76 -1.89 0.98 -27.39
N LEU A 77 -2.07 2.28 -27.55
CA LEU A 77 -0.95 3.22 -27.65
C LEU A 77 -0.08 3.18 -26.39
N ALA A 78 -0.70 3.28 -25.21
CA ALA A 78 0.00 3.25 -23.94
C ALA A 78 0.81 1.95 -23.78
N ALA A 79 0.20 0.79 -24.06
CA ALA A 79 0.89 -0.50 -23.97
C ALA A 79 2.12 -0.59 -24.89
N GLU A 80 2.00 -0.08 -26.13
CA GLU A 80 3.09 -0.13 -27.10
C GLU A 80 4.24 0.83 -26.74
N ILE A 81 3.94 2.04 -26.25
CA ILE A 81 4.99 2.98 -25.85
C ILE A 81 5.65 2.54 -24.54
N ASP A 82 4.92 1.91 -23.61
CA ASP A 82 5.53 1.28 -22.42
C ASP A 82 6.47 0.14 -22.82
N ALA A 83 6.06 -0.74 -23.73
CA ALA A 83 6.88 -1.83 -24.25
C ALA A 83 8.20 -1.35 -24.90
N LEU A 84 8.22 -0.12 -25.44
CA LEU A 84 9.43 0.54 -25.93
C LEU A 84 10.27 1.21 -24.83
N GLY A 85 9.82 1.20 -23.59
CA GLY A 85 10.51 1.79 -22.44
C GLY A 85 10.14 3.25 -22.13
N TYR A 86 9.19 3.84 -22.87
CA TYR A 86 8.69 5.21 -22.66
C TYR A 86 7.62 5.25 -21.55
N ARG A 87 7.96 4.77 -20.36
CA ARG A 87 7.02 4.59 -19.25
C ARG A 87 6.41 5.90 -18.76
N ARG A 88 7.22 6.95 -18.65
CA ARG A 88 6.71 8.27 -18.23
C ARG A 88 5.75 8.85 -19.26
N GLU A 89 6.10 8.75 -20.51
CA GLU A 89 5.28 9.22 -21.64
C GLU A 89 3.97 8.42 -21.72
N SER A 90 4.00 7.10 -21.46
CA SER A 90 2.80 6.27 -21.34
C SER A 90 1.89 6.79 -20.24
N ALA A 91 2.42 6.97 -19.04
CA ALA A 91 1.67 7.51 -17.91
C ALA A 91 1.09 8.90 -18.20
N ASP A 92 1.90 9.81 -18.75
CA ASP A 92 1.48 11.16 -19.10
C ASP A 92 0.36 11.17 -20.15
N ALA A 93 0.44 10.27 -21.15
CA ALA A 93 -0.60 10.12 -22.15
C ALA A 93 -1.92 9.61 -21.57
N LEU A 94 -1.85 8.61 -20.67
CA LEU A 94 -3.02 8.08 -19.97
C LEU A 94 -3.68 9.14 -19.07
N VAL A 95 -2.89 9.92 -18.34
CA VAL A 95 -3.39 11.04 -17.52
C VAL A 95 -4.02 12.11 -18.38
N ALA A 96 -3.37 12.52 -19.47
CA ALA A 96 -3.89 13.51 -20.41
C ALA A 96 -5.22 13.05 -21.04
N PHE A 97 -5.34 11.74 -21.32
CA PHE A 97 -6.59 11.16 -21.81
C PHE A 97 -7.72 11.29 -20.79
N VAL A 98 -7.47 10.95 -19.54
CA VAL A 98 -8.47 11.05 -18.47
C VAL A 98 -8.86 12.51 -18.23
N ASP A 99 -7.91 13.44 -18.26
CA ASP A 99 -8.16 14.89 -18.11
C ASP A 99 -9.05 15.43 -19.20
N ARG A 100 -8.91 14.93 -20.42
CA ARG A 100 -9.67 15.38 -21.60
C ARG A 100 -11.01 14.66 -21.75
N CYS A 101 -11.02 13.34 -21.54
CA CYS A 101 -12.11 12.46 -21.95
C CYS A 101 -12.99 11.98 -20.79
N GLY A 102 -12.63 12.37 -19.56
CA GLY A 102 -13.35 12.01 -18.36
C GLY A 102 -12.84 10.71 -17.69
N ARG A 103 -13.49 10.34 -16.62
CA ARG A 103 -13.05 9.28 -15.69
C ARG A 103 -12.78 7.94 -16.39
N ALA A 104 -11.58 7.43 -16.18
CA ALA A 104 -11.13 6.10 -16.60
C ALA A 104 -10.10 5.57 -15.58
N ASP A 105 -10.57 5.07 -14.45
CA ASP A 105 -9.73 4.70 -13.31
C ASP A 105 -8.71 3.62 -13.68
N GLY A 106 -9.05 2.68 -14.58
CA GLY A 106 -8.09 1.69 -15.08
C GLY A 106 -6.89 2.31 -15.81
N PHE A 107 -7.07 3.45 -16.50
CA PHE A 107 -5.95 4.16 -17.12
C PHE A 107 -5.08 4.87 -16.08
N LEU A 108 -5.67 5.42 -15.02
CA LEU A 108 -4.89 5.97 -13.92
C LEU A 108 -4.13 4.89 -13.15
N GLY A 109 -4.73 3.69 -13.00
CA GLY A 109 -4.04 2.53 -12.43
C GLY A 109 -2.83 2.11 -13.27
N ALA A 110 -2.99 2.02 -14.60
CA ALA A 110 -1.89 1.73 -15.50
C ALA A 110 -0.79 2.81 -15.44
N ALA A 111 -1.17 4.09 -15.38
CA ALA A 111 -0.21 5.18 -15.22
C ALA A 111 0.58 5.10 -13.91
N ILE A 112 -0.03 4.63 -12.81
CA ILE A 112 0.68 4.39 -11.54
C ILE A 112 1.73 3.28 -11.73
N GLU A 113 1.37 2.17 -12.38
CA GLU A 113 2.31 1.07 -12.65
C GLU A 113 3.50 1.55 -13.49
N ASP A 114 3.25 2.30 -14.56
CA ASP A 114 4.27 2.88 -15.42
C ASP A 114 5.23 3.79 -14.65
N LEU A 115 4.68 4.67 -13.80
CA LEU A 115 5.47 5.59 -12.98
C LEU A 115 6.29 4.87 -11.91
N ILE A 116 5.74 3.84 -11.24
CA ILE A 116 6.49 3.00 -10.32
C ILE A 116 7.64 2.32 -11.05
N ALA A 117 7.40 1.77 -12.23
CA ALA A 117 8.41 1.12 -13.06
C ALA A 117 9.47 2.11 -13.58
N ALA A 118 9.10 3.39 -13.76
CA ALA A 118 10.01 4.50 -14.09
C ALA A 118 10.71 5.09 -12.85
N SER A 119 10.46 4.55 -11.65
CA SER A 119 10.93 5.09 -10.35
C SER A 119 10.46 6.52 -10.06
N ASP A 120 9.35 6.94 -10.67
CA ASP A 120 8.67 8.20 -10.37
C ASP A 120 7.59 8.00 -9.31
N TYR A 121 8.03 7.70 -8.11
CA TYR A 121 7.14 7.35 -7.00
C TYR A 121 6.25 8.52 -6.58
N GLN A 122 6.74 9.75 -6.66
CA GLN A 122 5.94 10.92 -6.31
C GLN A 122 4.80 11.15 -7.32
N GLY A 123 5.07 10.99 -8.61
CA GLY A 123 4.04 11.00 -9.62
C GLY A 123 2.97 9.92 -9.40
N ALA A 124 3.42 8.69 -9.10
CA ALA A 124 2.52 7.58 -8.77
C ALA A 124 1.63 7.87 -7.55
N VAL A 125 2.20 8.43 -6.47
CA VAL A 125 1.43 8.85 -5.28
C VAL A 125 0.40 9.92 -5.62
N ALA A 126 0.74 10.89 -6.46
CA ALA A 126 -0.18 11.96 -6.86
C ALA A 126 -1.40 11.41 -7.61
N ILE A 127 -1.17 10.46 -8.54
CA ILE A 127 -2.27 9.81 -9.28
C ILE A 127 -3.13 8.94 -8.35
N ALA A 128 -2.50 8.15 -7.47
CA ALA A 128 -3.23 7.34 -6.49
C ALA A 128 -4.08 8.20 -5.54
N ASN A 129 -3.59 9.37 -5.12
CA ASN A 129 -4.37 10.32 -4.35
C ASN A 129 -5.59 10.85 -5.13
N ARG A 130 -5.44 11.05 -6.45
CA ARG A 130 -6.57 11.44 -7.32
C ARG A 130 -7.63 10.34 -7.38
N LEU A 131 -7.23 9.07 -7.49
CA LEU A 131 -8.15 7.92 -7.44
C LEU A 131 -8.87 7.85 -6.09
N LEU A 132 -8.14 7.97 -4.99
CA LEU A 132 -8.70 7.96 -3.63
C LEU A 132 -9.62 9.14 -3.34
N ALA A 133 -9.41 10.28 -3.96
CA ALA A 133 -10.34 11.41 -3.87
C ALA A 133 -11.69 11.11 -4.54
N ASN A 134 -11.70 10.25 -5.57
CA ASN A 134 -12.92 9.82 -6.25
C ASN A 134 -13.63 8.67 -5.52
N ASP A 135 -12.84 7.71 -5.03
CA ASP A 135 -13.36 6.56 -4.27
C ASP A 135 -12.32 6.11 -3.24
N ALA A 136 -12.52 6.50 -2.00
CA ALA A 136 -11.64 6.12 -0.90
C ALA A 136 -12.05 4.78 -0.24
N THR A 137 -12.96 4.02 -0.84
CA THR A 137 -13.34 2.68 -0.37
C THR A 137 -12.77 1.56 -1.22
N GLU A 138 -12.08 1.89 -2.34
CA GLU A 138 -11.46 0.92 -3.22
C GLU A 138 -10.08 0.49 -2.68
N PRO A 139 -9.90 -0.78 -2.24
CA PRO A 139 -8.65 -1.25 -1.64
C PRO A 139 -7.45 -1.17 -2.60
N GLN A 140 -7.68 -1.36 -3.91
CA GLN A 140 -6.62 -1.36 -4.91
C GLN A 140 -5.87 -0.02 -4.94
N TYR A 141 -6.56 1.11 -4.75
CA TYR A 141 -5.92 2.43 -4.79
C TYR A 141 -4.96 2.66 -3.61
N TYR A 142 -5.28 2.10 -2.45
CA TYR A 142 -4.34 2.09 -1.32
C TYR A 142 -3.16 1.15 -1.58
N PHE A 143 -3.40 -0.02 -2.20
CA PHE A 143 -2.33 -0.93 -2.56
C PHE A 143 -1.33 -0.27 -3.51
N ASP A 144 -1.82 0.39 -4.55
CA ASP A 144 -0.99 1.08 -5.54
C ASP A 144 -0.20 2.24 -4.91
N ARG A 145 -0.85 3.04 -4.04
CA ARG A 145 -0.18 4.11 -3.31
C ARG A 145 0.86 3.57 -2.31
N GLY A 146 0.54 2.49 -1.63
CA GLY A 146 1.46 1.80 -0.73
C GLY A 146 2.72 1.33 -1.46
N ARG A 147 2.60 0.77 -2.66
CA ARG A 147 3.73 0.38 -3.52
C ARG A 147 4.60 1.58 -3.92
N ALA A 148 3.96 2.69 -4.25
CA ALA A 148 4.68 3.93 -4.56
C ALA A 148 5.42 4.48 -3.33
N TYR A 149 4.81 4.47 -2.15
CA TYR A 149 5.47 4.85 -0.89
C TYR A 149 6.63 3.91 -0.54
N GLU A 150 6.45 2.60 -0.72
CA GLU A 150 7.52 1.61 -0.50
C GLU A 150 8.72 1.86 -1.42
N GLY A 151 8.48 2.11 -2.71
CA GLY A 151 9.52 2.49 -3.67
C GLY A 151 10.22 3.81 -3.30
N ALA A 152 9.48 4.77 -2.74
CA ALA A 152 10.02 6.04 -2.22
C ALA A 152 10.70 5.89 -0.85
N GLN A 153 10.81 4.69 -0.29
CA GLN A 153 11.33 4.41 1.04
C GLN A 153 10.55 5.10 2.19
N GLN A 154 9.28 5.40 1.96
CA GLN A 154 8.36 5.95 2.95
C GLN A 154 7.61 4.79 3.65
N ASP A 155 8.37 3.97 4.36
CA ASP A 155 7.94 2.66 4.87
C ASP A 155 6.71 2.72 5.77
N GLU A 156 6.61 3.70 6.66
CA GLU A 156 5.44 3.84 7.54
C GLU A 156 4.18 4.27 6.78
N ALA A 157 4.33 5.08 5.73
CA ALA A 157 3.20 5.44 4.87
C ALA A 157 2.74 4.25 4.03
N ALA A 158 3.68 3.46 3.49
CA ALA A 158 3.39 2.22 2.78
C ALA A 158 2.65 1.22 3.67
N LEU A 159 3.17 0.99 4.89
CA LEU A 159 2.54 0.09 5.87
C LEU A 159 1.12 0.56 6.21
N ALA A 160 0.95 1.88 6.38
CA ALA A 160 -0.36 2.47 6.65
C ALA A 160 -1.38 2.17 5.55
N ASP A 161 -0.96 2.27 4.28
CA ASP A 161 -1.82 1.99 3.14
C ASP A 161 -2.10 0.48 3.00
N TYR A 162 -1.11 -0.37 3.18
CA TYR A 162 -1.33 -1.83 3.16
C TYR A 162 -2.26 -2.30 4.28
N MET A 163 -2.16 -1.72 5.46
CA MET A 163 -3.11 -2.00 6.54
C MET A 163 -4.52 -1.48 6.20
N GLN A 164 -4.63 -0.37 5.45
CA GLN A 164 -5.90 0.14 4.96
C GLN A 164 -6.53 -0.81 3.92
N VAL A 165 -5.74 -1.45 3.06
CA VAL A 165 -6.23 -2.53 2.17
C VAL A 165 -6.89 -3.63 2.99
N LEU A 166 -6.23 -4.12 4.05
CA LEU A 166 -6.80 -5.14 4.92
C LEU A 166 -8.08 -4.69 5.63
N ALA A 167 -8.14 -3.41 6.02
CA ALA A 167 -9.29 -2.84 6.70
C ALA A 167 -10.52 -2.74 5.77
N LEU A 168 -10.30 -2.56 4.48
CA LEU A 168 -11.34 -2.48 3.45
C LEU A 168 -11.67 -3.83 2.82
N SER A 169 -10.91 -4.89 3.09
CA SER A 169 -11.12 -6.25 2.54
C SER A 169 -11.81 -7.13 3.57
N PRO A 170 -13.14 -7.29 3.51
CA PRO A 170 -13.89 -8.07 4.51
C PRO A 170 -13.58 -9.57 4.41
N ASP A 171 -13.34 -10.07 3.20
CA ASP A 171 -12.92 -11.44 2.94
C ASP A 171 -11.39 -11.51 2.81
N ARG A 172 -10.72 -11.89 3.91
CA ARG A 172 -9.27 -12.05 3.94
C ARG A 172 -8.76 -13.28 3.24
N ALA A 173 -9.60 -14.29 3.04
CA ALA A 173 -9.21 -15.47 2.30
C ALA A 173 -8.94 -15.12 0.82
N SER A 174 -9.62 -14.11 0.27
CA SER A 174 -9.39 -13.63 -1.09
C SER A 174 -8.14 -12.75 -1.23
N VAL A 175 -7.59 -12.22 -0.13
CA VAL A 175 -6.40 -11.35 -0.17
C VAL A 175 -5.14 -12.17 -0.44
N THR A 176 -4.34 -11.75 -1.41
CA THR A 176 -3.13 -12.45 -1.82
C THR A 176 -2.03 -12.40 -0.75
N SER A 177 -1.18 -13.44 -0.71
CA SER A 177 -0.02 -13.49 0.20
C SER A 177 0.95 -12.31 0.01
N ASN A 178 1.02 -11.76 -1.20
CA ASN A 178 1.94 -10.66 -1.52
C ASN A 178 1.73 -9.44 -0.60
N LEU A 179 0.48 -9.07 -0.30
CA LEU A 179 0.20 -7.96 0.62
C LEU A 179 0.74 -8.24 2.02
N PHE A 180 0.50 -9.45 2.54
CA PHE A 180 0.96 -9.82 3.90
C PHE A 180 2.49 -9.92 3.97
N ILE A 181 3.14 -10.38 2.89
CA ILE A 181 4.61 -10.42 2.80
C ILE A 181 5.16 -9.00 2.84
N ARG A 182 4.60 -8.05 2.08
CA ARG A 182 5.02 -6.63 2.12
C ARG A 182 4.85 -6.02 3.51
N ILE A 183 3.71 -6.27 4.16
CA ILE A 183 3.49 -5.83 5.55
C ILE A 183 4.56 -6.42 6.49
N ALA A 184 4.83 -7.71 6.36
CA ALA A 184 5.83 -8.40 7.19
C ALA A 184 7.24 -7.85 6.94
N ASP A 185 7.64 -7.63 5.67
CA ASP A 185 8.94 -7.08 5.31
C ASP A 185 9.13 -5.65 5.87
N LEU A 186 8.09 -4.81 5.80
CA LEU A 186 8.12 -3.45 6.37
C LEU A 186 8.23 -3.47 7.90
N HIS A 187 7.51 -4.36 8.57
CA HIS A 187 7.69 -4.55 10.02
C HIS A 187 9.09 -5.04 10.35
N ALA A 188 9.62 -6.03 9.61
CA ALA A 188 10.97 -6.55 9.83
C ALA A 188 12.05 -5.49 9.58
N LYS A 189 11.90 -4.66 8.54
CA LYS A 189 12.79 -3.53 8.24
C LYS A 189 12.82 -2.51 9.40
N ALA A 190 11.72 -2.34 10.09
CA ALA A 190 11.61 -1.51 11.29
C ALA A 190 12.03 -2.23 12.59
N GLY A 191 12.56 -3.47 12.51
CA GLY A 191 12.94 -4.27 13.69
C GLY A 191 11.77 -4.89 14.44
N ARG A 192 10.53 -4.74 13.97
CA ARG A 192 9.31 -5.28 14.59
C ARG A 192 9.03 -6.72 14.12
N TYR A 193 9.95 -7.63 14.43
CA TYR A 193 9.88 -9.02 13.93
C TYR A 193 8.65 -9.78 14.42
N CYS A 194 8.15 -9.50 15.62
CA CYS A 194 6.92 -10.12 16.13
C CYS A 194 5.70 -9.72 15.29
N ASP A 195 5.60 -8.46 14.90
CA ASP A 195 4.54 -7.99 14.01
C ASP A 195 4.70 -8.57 12.59
N ALA A 196 5.95 -8.75 12.11
CA ALA A 196 6.22 -9.41 10.84
C ALA A 196 5.71 -10.86 10.83
N VAL A 197 5.99 -11.62 11.90
CA VAL A 197 5.45 -12.98 12.07
C VAL A 197 3.93 -12.97 12.13
N SER A 198 3.33 -12.04 12.90
CA SER A 198 1.88 -11.93 13.02
C SER A 198 1.18 -11.61 11.70
N ALA A 199 1.78 -10.80 10.84
CA ALA A 199 1.24 -10.53 9.51
C ALA A 199 1.11 -11.80 8.67
N ILE A 200 2.13 -12.66 8.64
CA ILE A 200 2.07 -13.93 7.90
C ILE A 200 1.07 -14.91 8.54
N ARG A 201 1.03 -14.98 9.87
CA ARG A 201 0.05 -15.81 10.60
C ARG A 201 -1.39 -15.37 10.31
N MET A 202 -1.64 -14.07 10.17
CA MET A 202 -2.94 -13.55 9.78
C MET A 202 -3.38 -14.07 8.40
N TRP A 203 -2.46 -14.14 7.43
CA TRP A 203 -2.76 -14.73 6.12
C TRP A 203 -3.04 -16.22 6.20
N VAL A 204 -2.25 -16.95 7.00
CA VAL A 204 -2.44 -18.40 7.21
C VAL A 204 -3.79 -18.67 7.87
N SER A 205 -4.14 -17.92 8.93
CA SER A 205 -5.39 -18.14 9.69
C SER A 205 -6.65 -17.75 8.93
N ALA A 206 -6.54 -17.00 7.85
CA ALA A 206 -7.69 -16.60 7.03
C ALA A 206 -8.28 -17.76 6.22
N ASP A 207 -7.52 -18.84 6.01
CA ASP A 207 -7.94 -20.00 5.23
C ASP A 207 -7.30 -21.27 5.82
N PRO A 208 -8.10 -22.25 6.29
CA PRO A 208 -7.58 -23.50 6.85
C PRO A 208 -6.66 -24.28 5.91
N GLU A 209 -6.83 -24.16 4.60
CA GLU A 209 -5.98 -24.87 3.61
C GLU A 209 -4.54 -24.32 3.60
N ARG A 210 -4.31 -23.15 4.17
CA ARG A 210 -2.99 -22.52 4.28
C ARG A 210 -2.16 -22.98 5.47
N ALA A 211 -2.74 -23.78 6.39
CA ALA A 211 -2.09 -24.18 7.64
C ALA A 211 -0.73 -24.86 7.42
N ASP A 212 -0.60 -25.62 6.33
CA ASP A 212 0.61 -26.34 5.97
C ASP A 212 1.46 -25.68 4.87
N ASN A 213 1.20 -24.41 4.55
CA ASN A 213 1.91 -23.69 3.50
C ASN A 213 3.41 -23.58 3.84
N ALA A 214 4.26 -24.24 3.03
CA ALA A 214 5.70 -24.32 3.27
C ALA A 214 6.39 -22.94 3.17
N GLN A 215 5.93 -22.07 2.24
CA GLN A 215 6.48 -20.71 2.09
C GLN A 215 6.18 -19.87 3.33
N ALA A 216 4.94 -19.89 3.83
CA ALA A 216 4.57 -19.17 5.04
C ALA A 216 5.37 -19.65 6.25
N LYS A 217 5.52 -20.97 6.43
CA LYS A 217 6.35 -21.55 7.49
C LYS A 217 7.80 -21.08 7.39
N GLY A 218 8.38 -21.06 6.19
CA GLY A 218 9.74 -20.56 5.96
C GLY A 218 9.92 -19.08 6.29
N ILE A 219 8.96 -18.23 5.92
CA ILE A 219 8.98 -16.78 6.22
C ILE A 219 8.83 -16.56 7.73
N ILE A 220 7.90 -17.25 8.40
CA ILE A 220 7.72 -17.19 9.86
C ILE A 220 9.02 -17.59 10.57
N ALA A 221 9.64 -18.72 10.19
CA ALA A 221 10.88 -19.16 10.81
C ALA A 221 12.03 -18.16 10.61
N ARG A 222 12.11 -17.55 9.43
CA ARG A 222 13.11 -16.52 9.13
C ARG A 222 12.96 -15.33 10.07
N TYR A 223 11.76 -14.76 10.24
CA TYR A 223 11.58 -13.62 11.12
C TYR A 223 11.66 -13.98 12.60
N ALA A 224 11.15 -15.14 13.01
CA ALA A 224 11.23 -15.61 14.38
C ALA A 224 12.69 -15.86 14.84
N SER A 225 13.61 -16.15 13.92
CA SER A 225 15.03 -16.31 14.26
C SER A 225 15.75 -15.03 14.63
N HIS A 226 15.18 -13.85 14.31
CA HIS A 226 15.80 -12.55 14.59
C HIS A 226 15.44 -11.99 15.97
N ALA A 227 14.30 -12.38 16.55
CA ALA A 227 13.92 -11.95 17.89
C ALA A 227 12.92 -12.92 18.52
N SER A 228 13.11 -13.23 19.81
CA SER A 228 12.04 -13.82 20.61
C SER A 228 11.00 -12.75 20.92
N CYS A 229 9.73 -13.04 20.68
CA CYS A 229 8.66 -12.13 21.06
C CYS A 229 8.59 -12.04 22.58
N PRO A 230 8.62 -10.83 23.16
CA PRO A 230 8.51 -10.68 24.60
C PRO A 230 7.12 -11.17 25.07
N THR A 231 7.03 -11.64 26.31
CA THR A 231 5.76 -12.07 26.91
C THR A 231 4.71 -10.96 26.94
N SER A 232 5.13 -9.70 26.95
CA SER A 232 4.25 -8.55 26.79
C SER A 232 3.60 -8.45 25.42
N TYR A 233 4.22 -9.00 24.35
CA TYR A 233 3.62 -9.01 23.02
C TYR A 233 2.38 -9.89 22.96
N ALA A 234 2.45 -11.11 23.53
CA ALA A 234 1.35 -12.04 23.65
C ALA A 234 1.71 -13.10 24.69
N SER A 235 0.84 -13.38 25.65
CA SER A 235 1.06 -14.37 26.69
C SER A 235 -0.22 -15.07 27.11
N GLY A 236 -0.07 -16.26 27.69
CA GLY A 236 -1.15 -17.03 28.30
C GLY A 236 -1.87 -17.98 27.36
N GLN A 237 -2.80 -18.71 27.94
CA GLN A 237 -3.73 -19.59 27.23
C GLN A 237 -5.07 -19.62 27.94
N GLU A 238 -6.14 -19.78 27.17
CA GLU A 238 -7.50 -19.87 27.72
C GLU A 238 -8.41 -20.68 26.79
N SER A 239 -9.48 -21.23 27.34
CA SER A 239 -10.44 -22.01 26.60
C SER A 239 -11.86 -21.71 27.06
N PHE A 240 -12.71 -21.36 26.16
CA PHE A 240 -14.06 -20.89 26.41
C PHE A 240 -15.08 -21.87 25.84
N ALA A 241 -16.17 -22.09 26.59
CA ALA A 241 -17.32 -22.86 26.10
C ALA A 241 -18.08 -22.04 25.03
N ARG A 242 -18.48 -22.71 23.94
CA ARG A 242 -19.41 -22.15 22.96
C ARG A 242 -20.84 -22.60 23.29
N LYS A 243 -21.74 -21.63 23.45
CA LYS A 243 -23.17 -21.89 23.64
C LYS A 243 -23.89 -21.67 22.33
N GLY A 244 -23.80 -22.63 21.43
CA GLY A 244 -24.75 -22.81 20.29
C GLY A 244 -24.96 -21.66 19.30
N SER A 245 -24.36 -20.47 19.47
CA SER A 245 -24.52 -19.34 18.55
C SER A 245 -23.33 -19.21 17.59
N ASN A 246 -23.59 -18.71 16.37
CA ASN A 246 -22.52 -18.38 15.43
C ASN A 246 -21.68 -17.20 15.92
N THR A 247 -22.19 -16.39 16.85
CA THR A 247 -21.52 -15.21 17.40
C THR A 247 -20.92 -15.55 18.77
N ILE A 248 -19.61 -15.37 18.94
CA ILE A 248 -18.90 -15.63 20.19
C ILE A 248 -18.74 -14.30 20.91
N GLN A 249 -19.49 -14.14 22.01
CA GLN A 249 -19.36 -12.98 22.91
C GLN A 249 -18.44 -13.32 24.07
N VAL A 250 -17.56 -12.41 24.41
CA VAL A 250 -16.57 -12.55 25.48
C VAL A 250 -16.49 -11.30 26.35
N LYS A 251 -16.07 -11.46 27.61
CA LYS A 251 -15.65 -10.36 28.46
C LYS A 251 -14.16 -10.14 28.28
N ALA A 252 -13.77 -8.99 27.75
CA ALA A 252 -12.37 -8.61 27.61
C ALA A 252 -12.09 -7.32 28.37
N ARG A 253 -10.85 -7.12 28.79
CA ARG A 253 -10.40 -5.88 29.44
C ARG A 253 -9.44 -5.15 28.54
N ILE A 254 -9.76 -3.90 28.25
CA ILE A 254 -8.89 -3.00 27.49
C ILE A 254 -8.40 -1.93 28.48
N ASN A 255 -7.09 -1.80 28.65
CA ASN A 255 -6.47 -0.93 29.65
C ASN A 255 -7.10 -1.12 31.06
N GLY A 256 -7.39 -2.38 31.40
CA GLY A 256 -8.01 -2.74 32.71
C GLY A 256 -9.54 -2.56 32.77
N VAL A 257 -10.18 -1.91 31.80
CA VAL A 257 -11.64 -1.67 31.78
C VAL A 257 -12.33 -2.85 31.08
N GLU A 258 -13.26 -3.49 31.81
CA GLU A 258 -14.02 -4.62 31.26
C GLU A 258 -15.12 -4.16 30.33
N GLY A 259 -15.25 -4.88 29.19
CA GLY A 259 -16.32 -4.71 28.22
C GLY A 259 -16.76 -6.04 27.63
N THR A 260 -17.86 -6.00 26.87
CA THR A 260 -18.36 -7.14 26.12
C THR A 260 -17.98 -6.98 24.66
N PHE A 261 -17.25 -7.96 24.13
CA PHE A 261 -16.76 -7.95 22.76
C PHE A 261 -17.24 -9.19 21.99
N ILE A 262 -17.42 -9.04 20.69
CA ILE A 262 -17.64 -10.16 19.77
C ILE A 262 -16.26 -10.57 19.22
N VAL A 263 -15.92 -11.85 19.29
CA VAL A 263 -14.75 -12.40 18.61
C VAL A 263 -15.04 -12.39 17.11
N ASP A 264 -14.28 -11.59 16.36
CA ASP A 264 -14.49 -11.37 14.93
C ASP A 264 -13.16 -11.52 14.16
N THR A 265 -12.99 -12.69 13.55
CA THR A 265 -11.79 -12.98 12.71
C THR A 265 -11.78 -12.18 11.41
N GLY A 266 -12.89 -11.61 10.98
CA GLY A 266 -13.02 -10.70 9.83
C GLY A 266 -12.59 -9.27 10.14
N ALA A 267 -12.65 -8.82 11.39
CA ALA A 267 -12.23 -7.48 11.76
C ALA A 267 -10.69 -7.34 11.78
N SER A 268 -10.15 -6.28 11.13
CA SER A 268 -8.70 -6.01 11.10
C SER A 268 -8.13 -5.61 12.44
N TYR A 269 -8.93 -4.88 13.21
CA TYR A 269 -8.53 -4.32 14.48
C TYR A 269 -9.46 -4.80 15.60
N VAL A 270 -8.99 -4.69 16.83
CA VAL A 270 -9.91 -4.55 17.95
C VAL A 270 -10.66 -3.24 17.76
N VAL A 271 -11.98 -3.32 17.58
CA VAL A 271 -12.81 -2.13 17.35
C VAL A 271 -13.66 -1.90 18.58
N MET A 272 -13.82 -0.64 18.98
CA MET A 272 -14.65 -0.29 20.14
C MET A 272 -15.45 0.99 19.92
N SER A 273 -16.55 1.14 20.64
CA SER A 273 -17.31 2.37 20.64
C SER A 273 -16.53 3.52 21.29
N GLN A 274 -16.80 4.74 20.87
CA GLN A 274 -16.18 5.93 21.47
C GLN A 274 -16.44 6.01 22.99
N ALA A 275 -17.64 5.65 23.42
CA ALA A 275 -17.99 5.64 24.84
C ALA A 275 -17.14 4.63 25.65
N PHE A 276 -16.85 3.45 25.08
CA PHE A 276 -15.96 2.49 25.70
C PHE A 276 -14.50 2.97 25.68
N ALA A 277 -14.03 3.50 24.55
CA ALA A 277 -12.67 4.04 24.41
C ALA A 277 -12.36 5.12 25.46
N GLN A 278 -13.33 6.02 25.70
CA GLN A 278 -13.21 7.04 26.75
C GLN A 278 -13.06 6.43 28.16
N ARG A 279 -13.87 5.41 28.50
CA ARG A 279 -13.75 4.69 29.79
C ARG A 279 -12.40 3.98 29.91
N ALA A 280 -11.93 3.38 28.81
CA ALA A 280 -10.65 2.67 28.74
C ALA A 280 -9.44 3.61 28.56
N ARG A 281 -9.67 4.94 28.55
CA ARG A 281 -8.65 5.98 28.41
C ARG A 281 -7.76 5.75 27.16
N ILE A 282 -8.38 5.37 26.05
CA ILE A 282 -7.69 5.30 24.76
C ILE A 282 -7.46 6.73 24.26
N ASP A 283 -6.19 7.06 24.02
CA ASP A 283 -5.84 8.37 23.45
C ASP A 283 -6.17 8.41 21.96
N THR A 284 -7.08 9.28 21.60
CA THR A 284 -7.49 9.52 20.18
C THR A 284 -7.13 10.91 19.68
N ALA A 285 -6.42 11.73 20.47
CA ALA A 285 -6.16 13.13 20.12
C ALA A 285 -5.29 13.27 18.85
N GLN A 286 -4.38 12.32 18.64
CA GLN A 286 -3.51 12.26 17.45
C GLN A 286 -3.83 11.04 16.59
N ALA A 287 -5.00 10.42 16.77
CA ALA A 287 -5.37 9.22 16.05
C ALA A 287 -5.59 9.51 14.57
N ARG A 288 -5.04 8.64 13.73
CA ARG A 288 -5.24 8.73 12.28
C ARG A 288 -6.62 8.21 11.92
N HIS A 289 -7.31 8.94 11.03
CA HIS A 289 -8.54 8.46 10.42
C HIS A 289 -8.24 7.26 9.49
N ILE A 290 -9.01 6.20 9.66
CA ILE A 290 -8.99 5.02 8.79
C ILE A 290 -10.41 4.72 8.30
N ARG A 291 -10.51 3.99 7.20
CA ARG A 291 -11.79 3.48 6.69
C ARG A 291 -11.85 1.98 6.92
N LEU A 292 -13.01 1.52 7.34
CA LEU A 292 -13.28 0.13 7.63
C LEU A 292 -14.44 -0.33 6.76
N GLN A 293 -14.31 -1.48 6.11
CA GLN A 293 -15.45 -2.15 5.51
C GLN A 293 -16.13 -3.01 6.58
N THR A 294 -17.40 -2.77 6.81
CA THR A 294 -18.20 -3.52 7.78
C THR A 294 -19.38 -4.20 7.06
N ALA A 295 -20.04 -5.12 7.75
CA ALA A 295 -21.27 -5.76 7.23
C ALA A 295 -22.37 -4.73 6.91
N ASN A 296 -22.34 -3.54 7.52
CA ASN A 296 -23.28 -2.45 7.31
C ASN A 296 -22.75 -1.36 6.37
N GLY A 297 -21.72 -1.67 5.58
CA GLY A 297 -21.06 -0.74 4.65
C GLY A 297 -19.80 -0.08 5.22
N PRO A 298 -19.19 0.83 4.45
CA PRO A 298 -17.96 1.51 4.87
C PRO A 298 -18.21 2.44 6.06
N ARG A 299 -17.26 2.46 7.00
CA ARG A 299 -17.26 3.33 8.19
C ARG A 299 -15.92 3.99 8.38
N GLU A 300 -15.93 5.12 9.03
CA GLU A 300 -14.71 5.76 9.53
C GLU A 300 -14.38 5.27 10.93
N GLY A 301 -13.10 5.15 11.23
CA GLY A 301 -12.57 4.82 12.55
C GLY A 301 -11.35 5.68 12.86
N LEU A 302 -11.04 5.78 14.15
CA LEU A 302 -9.83 6.42 14.64
C LEU A 302 -8.84 5.34 15.06
N LEU A 303 -7.70 5.24 14.36
CA LEU A 303 -6.65 4.28 14.68
C LEU A 303 -5.83 4.80 15.85
N ALA A 304 -5.89 4.07 16.95
CA ALA A 304 -5.19 4.35 18.21
C ALA A 304 -4.47 3.09 18.70
N GLN A 305 -3.92 3.14 19.91
CA GLN A 305 -3.27 1.99 20.55
C GLN A 305 -3.83 1.80 21.96
N ALA A 306 -4.12 0.55 22.31
CA ALA A 306 -4.38 0.15 23.68
C ALA A 306 -3.08 -0.32 24.34
N ASP A 307 -2.83 0.07 25.58
CA ASP A 307 -1.66 -0.39 26.34
C ASP A 307 -1.74 -1.88 26.61
N SER A 308 -2.95 -2.39 26.92
CA SER A 308 -3.19 -3.82 27.11
C SER A 308 -4.58 -4.25 26.64
N VAL A 309 -4.64 -5.47 26.13
CA VAL A 309 -5.87 -6.20 25.83
C VAL A 309 -5.79 -7.56 26.53
N LYS A 310 -6.74 -7.85 27.42
CA LYS A 310 -6.77 -9.08 28.20
C LYS A 310 -8.08 -9.84 28.01
N LEU A 311 -7.99 -11.15 27.79
CA LEU A 311 -9.11 -12.06 27.63
C LEU A 311 -8.86 -13.31 28.50
N GLY A 312 -9.53 -13.40 29.66
CA GLY A 312 -9.24 -14.45 30.64
C GLY A 312 -7.78 -14.39 31.09
N GLN A 313 -7.02 -15.46 30.85
CA GLN A 313 -5.59 -15.55 31.15
C GLN A 313 -4.68 -15.08 30.01
N VAL A 314 -5.25 -14.74 28.85
CA VAL A 314 -4.48 -14.27 27.67
C VAL A 314 -4.36 -12.76 27.71
N GLU A 315 -3.17 -12.25 27.41
CA GLU A 315 -2.90 -10.82 27.43
C GLU A 315 -1.91 -10.42 26.33
N ALA A 316 -2.12 -9.25 25.73
CA ALA A 316 -1.20 -8.61 24.79
C ALA A 316 -1.10 -7.11 25.08
N SER A 317 0.10 -6.55 24.97
CA SER A 317 0.37 -5.12 25.15
C SER A 317 0.54 -4.41 23.80
N ALA A 318 0.39 -3.08 23.83
CA ALA A 318 0.56 -2.22 22.67
C ALA A 318 -0.24 -2.72 21.45
N VAL A 319 -1.53 -2.96 21.64
CA VAL A 319 -2.42 -3.49 20.61
C VAL A 319 -3.02 -2.35 19.79
N PRO A 320 -2.85 -2.33 18.46
CA PRO A 320 -3.56 -1.39 17.61
C PRO A 320 -5.07 -1.59 17.71
N VAL A 321 -5.80 -0.51 17.92
CA VAL A 321 -7.25 -0.52 18.07
C VAL A 321 -7.88 0.53 17.16
N SER A 322 -9.13 0.31 16.78
CA SER A 322 -9.94 1.31 16.09
C SER A 322 -11.09 1.76 16.97
N VAL A 323 -11.27 3.06 17.09
CA VAL A 323 -12.41 3.64 17.80
C VAL A 323 -13.45 4.11 16.77
N ASP A 324 -14.69 3.59 16.90
CA ASP A 324 -15.81 4.03 16.06
C ASP A 324 -16.36 5.35 16.64
N PRO A 325 -16.26 6.48 15.92
CA PRO A 325 -16.74 7.78 16.39
C PRO A 325 -18.27 7.91 16.30
N ALA A 326 -18.94 7.00 15.60
CA ALA A 326 -20.39 7.03 15.43
C ALA A 326 -21.13 6.58 16.70
N GLY A 327 -21.83 7.49 17.29
CA GLY A 327 -22.43 7.57 18.61
C GLY A 327 -23.09 6.35 19.22
N LYS A 328 -24.28 5.88 18.87
CA LYS A 328 -25.07 4.98 19.75
C LYS A 328 -24.97 3.52 19.32
N ALA A 329 -24.36 2.66 20.22
CA ALA A 329 -24.34 1.20 20.15
C ALA A 329 -24.07 0.62 18.74
N PRO A 330 -22.93 0.94 18.08
CA PRO A 330 -22.64 0.55 16.70
C PRO A 330 -22.54 -0.97 16.52
N PHE A 331 -22.37 -1.72 17.62
CA PHE A 331 -22.23 -3.19 17.63
C PHE A 331 -23.45 -3.92 18.19
N GLY A 332 -24.54 -3.19 18.52
CA GLY A 332 -25.73 -3.73 19.19
C GLY A 332 -25.77 -3.43 20.69
N GLN A 333 -26.93 -3.66 21.29
CA GLN A 333 -27.13 -3.40 22.73
C GLN A 333 -26.21 -4.27 23.59
N GLY A 334 -25.51 -3.64 24.54
CA GLY A 334 -24.64 -4.34 25.50
C GLY A 334 -23.31 -4.83 24.90
N ILE A 335 -23.01 -4.52 23.64
CA ILE A 335 -21.72 -4.84 22.99
C ILE A 335 -20.88 -3.57 22.91
N ASP A 336 -19.69 -3.61 23.47
CA ASP A 336 -18.74 -2.51 23.50
C ASP A 336 -17.85 -2.48 22.23
N GLY A 337 -17.67 -3.63 21.55
CA GLY A 337 -16.83 -3.71 20.37
C GLY A 337 -16.62 -5.10 19.80
N LEU A 338 -15.62 -5.19 18.90
CA LEU A 338 -15.17 -6.42 18.24
C LEU A 338 -13.73 -6.73 18.66
N LEU A 339 -13.42 -7.99 18.92
CA LEU A 339 -12.07 -8.47 19.18
C LEU A 339 -11.51 -9.02 17.87
N GLY A 340 -10.73 -8.20 17.18
CA GLY A 340 -10.24 -8.46 15.82
C GLY A 340 -8.77 -8.90 15.74
N GLN A 341 -8.26 -8.92 14.52
CA GLN A 341 -6.97 -9.54 14.19
C GLN A 341 -5.75 -8.81 14.79
N SER A 342 -5.82 -7.52 15.06
CA SER A 342 -4.71 -6.83 15.75
C SER A 342 -4.38 -7.45 17.12
N PHE A 343 -5.33 -8.19 17.73
CA PHE A 343 -5.13 -9.00 18.91
C PHE A 343 -5.04 -10.50 18.56
N LEU A 344 -6.04 -11.04 17.84
CA LEU A 344 -6.16 -12.47 17.61
C LEU A 344 -4.97 -13.09 16.86
N SER A 345 -4.38 -12.38 15.90
CA SER A 345 -3.24 -12.89 15.09
C SER A 345 -1.94 -13.07 15.90
N ARG A 346 -1.89 -12.51 17.11
CA ARG A 346 -0.75 -12.71 18.02
C ARG A 346 -0.78 -14.06 18.72
N PHE A 347 -1.90 -14.78 18.59
CA PHE A 347 -2.17 -16.07 19.26
C PHE A 347 -2.54 -17.15 18.23
N GLU A 348 -2.38 -18.38 18.64
CA GLU A 348 -3.01 -19.52 17.99
C GLU A 348 -4.45 -19.62 18.49
N VAL A 349 -5.42 -19.44 17.57
CA VAL A 349 -6.84 -19.48 17.86
C VAL A 349 -7.45 -20.69 17.17
N SER A 350 -8.23 -21.51 17.89
CA SER A 350 -8.94 -22.64 17.34
C SER A 350 -10.42 -22.65 17.74
N PHE A 351 -11.27 -22.97 16.77
CA PHE A 351 -12.73 -23.03 16.96
C PHE A 351 -13.21 -24.47 16.76
N ALA A 352 -13.80 -25.02 17.81
CA ALA A 352 -14.50 -26.31 17.77
C ALA A 352 -15.99 -26.11 18.04
N PRO A 353 -16.87 -27.10 17.77
CA PRO A 353 -18.32 -26.94 17.90
C PRO A 353 -18.77 -26.51 19.30
N THR A 354 -18.15 -27.01 20.37
CA THR A 354 -18.54 -26.77 21.77
C THR A 354 -17.57 -25.86 22.54
N ARG A 355 -16.38 -25.58 21.96
CA ARG A 355 -15.34 -24.78 22.61
C ARG A 355 -14.59 -23.96 21.57
N TRP A 356 -13.98 -22.89 22.01
CA TRP A 356 -12.88 -22.24 21.29
C TRP A 356 -11.73 -22.00 22.24
N SER A 357 -10.54 -21.96 21.75
CA SER A 357 -9.35 -21.75 22.56
C SER A 357 -8.42 -20.73 21.90
N ILE A 358 -7.66 -20.05 22.73
CA ILE A 358 -6.67 -19.08 22.36
C ILE A 358 -5.43 -19.31 23.21
N ARG A 359 -4.24 -19.38 22.60
CA ARG A 359 -2.98 -19.61 23.29
C ARG A 359 -1.84 -18.87 22.62
N GLN A 360 -0.85 -18.50 23.41
CA GLN A 360 0.40 -18.00 22.89
C GLN A 360 1.02 -19.03 21.91
N HIS A 361 1.61 -18.54 20.85
CA HIS A 361 2.41 -19.39 19.96
C HIS A 361 3.62 -19.94 20.67
N SER A 362 3.87 -21.24 20.53
CA SER A 362 5.05 -21.95 21.05
C SER A 362 6.32 -21.56 20.31
#